data_077297432278812ba9938101b2bb614e
#
_entry.id   077297432278812ba9938101b2bb614e
#
_cell.length_a   1.000
_cell.length_b   1.000
_cell.length_c   1.000
_cell.angle_alpha   90.00
_cell.angle_beta   90.00
_cell.angle_gamma   90.00
#
_symmetry.space_group_name_H-M   'P 1'
#
loop_
_entity.id
_entity.type
_entity.pdbx_description
1 polymer ?
#
loop_
_entity_poly.entity_id
_entity_poly.type
_entity_poly.pdbx_seq_one_letter_code
_entity_poly.pdbx_strand_id
1 'polypeptide(L)'
;MIAYTEDKKRYNLDTDNFIDEGEYGRVYLTSDNKCLKIFKQSISRKDKMSFDEDVFNIIRKLKPKNIYTLGDLYYNKSLTRILGYLSEYYSKEDINILTMPVDYTFDNLCSLYDSFVLLSEYNIRISDTCPQNVILNNNGITIIDTDFYYIDANSNKLAIKKSNIYDLGELFSWIYMNSLKETDFNKRSAMIDKIEKLFIPIGT
;
A
#
# COMPACT_ATOMS: atom_id res chain seq x y z
N MET A 1 9.34 15.03 18.51
CA MET A 1 8.07 14.60 19.23
C MET A 1 8.34 13.36 20.05
N ILE A 2 7.76 13.25 21.29
CA ILE A 2 7.93 12.05 22.14
C ILE A 2 6.82 11.05 21.84
N ALA A 3 7.21 9.79 21.60
CA ALA A 3 6.32 8.67 21.39
C ALA A 3 6.80 7.42 22.14
N TYR A 4 5.98 6.38 22.12
CA TYR A 4 6.25 5.13 22.83
C TYR A 4 5.95 3.95 21.92
N THR A 5 6.74 2.89 21.99
CA THR A 5 6.43 1.60 21.39
C THR A 5 5.46 0.81 22.28
N GLU A 6 4.95 -0.30 21.77
CA GLU A 6 4.00 -1.15 22.51
C GLU A 6 4.60 -1.68 23.84
N ASP A 7 5.91 -1.96 23.88
CA ASP A 7 6.66 -2.33 25.08
C ASP A 7 7.02 -1.14 25.98
N LYS A 8 6.39 0.03 25.74
CA LYS A 8 6.56 1.30 26.50
C LYS A 8 7.95 1.90 26.43
N LYS A 9 8.75 1.52 25.47
CA LYS A 9 10.04 2.15 25.24
C LYS A 9 9.82 3.56 24.66
N ARG A 10 10.49 4.55 25.25
CA ARG A 10 10.37 5.96 24.85
C ARG A 10 11.27 6.26 23.68
N TYR A 11 10.71 6.95 22.68
CA TYR A 11 11.42 7.46 21.53
C TYR A 11 11.22 8.97 21.34
N ASN A 12 12.26 9.62 20.87
CA ASN A 12 12.14 10.95 20.31
C ASN A 12 12.08 10.82 18.79
N LEU A 13 10.91 11.05 18.20
CA LEU A 13 10.71 10.94 16.77
C LEU A 13 11.43 12.09 16.07
N ASP A 14 12.30 11.75 15.13
CA ASP A 14 13.00 12.69 14.26
C ASP A 14 12.02 13.23 13.20
N THR A 15 11.81 14.54 13.22
CA THR A 15 10.88 15.24 12.30
C THR A 15 11.56 16.39 11.57
N ASP A 16 12.90 16.35 11.47
CA ASP A 16 13.66 17.47 10.89
C ASP A 16 13.67 17.40 9.36
N ASN A 17 13.66 16.18 8.78
CA ASN A 17 13.71 15.99 7.34
C ASN A 17 12.31 15.66 6.78
N PHE A 18 11.51 16.68 6.56
CA PHE A 18 10.19 16.55 5.94
C PHE A 18 10.31 16.10 4.48
N ILE A 19 9.52 15.11 4.07
CA ILE A 19 9.44 14.59 2.69
C ILE A 19 8.15 15.06 2.02
N ASP A 20 7.00 14.74 2.65
CA ASP A 20 5.69 14.93 2.02
C ASP A 20 4.57 15.03 3.06
N GLU A 21 3.41 15.55 2.63
CA GLU A 21 2.20 15.64 3.44
C GLU A 21 0.98 15.17 2.64
N GLY A 22 0.38 14.07 3.08
CA GLY A 22 -0.91 13.59 2.57
C GLY A 22 -2.09 14.10 3.42
N GLU A 23 -3.28 13.63 3.09
CA GLU A 23 -4.50 13.99 3.80
C GLU A 23 -4.43 13.63 5.30
N TYR A 24 -3.93 12.45 5.62
CA TYR A 24 -3.97 11.85 6.96
C TYR A 24 -2.67 11.98 7.75
N GLY A 25 -1.55 12.27 7.11
CA GLY A 25 -0.26 12.28 7.78
C GLY A 25 0.83 13.09 7.10
N ARG A 26 1.91 13.28 7.83
CA ARG A 26 3.17 13.87 7.37
C ARG A 26 4.25 12.80 7.35
N VAL A 27 5.08 12.83 6.33
CA VAL A 27 6.15 11.87 6.11
C VAL A 27 7.50 12.54 6.27
N TYR A 28 8.39 11.89 7.00
CA TYR A 28 9.74 12.38 7.30
C TYR A 28 10.76 11.29 6.99
N LEU A 29 11.96 11.70 6.56
CA LEU A 29 13.12 10.83 6.43
C LEU A 29 13.91 10.87 7.73
N THR A 30 14.09 9.71 8.35
CA THR A 30 14.90 9.61 9.58
C THR A 30 16.39 9.56 9.26
N SER A 31 17.22 9.83 10.26
CA SER A 31 18.69 9.80 10.12
C SER A 31 19.26 8.42 9.76
N ASP A 32 18.53 7.34 10.02
CA ASP A 32 18.85 5.96 9.62
C ASP A 32 18.20 5.55 8.29
N ASN A 33 17.79 6.52 7.48
CA ASN A 33 17.23 6.36 6.14
C ASN A 33 15.94 5.52 6.12
N LYS A 34 15.06 5.75 7.10
CA LYS A 34 13.71 5.18 7.15
C LYS A 34 12.65 6.24 6.94
N CYS A 35 11.46 5.79 6.60
CA CYS A 35 10.28 6.61 6.43
C CYS A 35 9.48 6.63 7.74
N LEU A 36 9.25 7.82 8.30
CA LEU A 36 8.43 8.03 9.48
C LEU A 36 7.15 8.76 9.07
N LYS A 37 6.00 8.07 9.09
CA LYS A 37 4.70 8.70 8.91
C LYS A 37 4.08 9.06 10.26
N ILE A 38 3.72 10.34 10.42
CA ILE A 38 3.04 10.85 11.62
C ILE A 38 1.65 11.30 11.23
N PHE A 39 0.63 10.74 11.87
CA PHE A 39 -0.76 11.11 11.63
C PHE A 39 -1.03 12.55 12.09
N LYS A 40 -1.75 13.33 11.28
CA LYS A 40 -2.18 14.70 11.63
C LYS A 40 -3.07 14.71 12.87
N GLN A 41 -3.90 13.69 13.00
CA GLN A 41 -4.67 13.41 14.20
C GLN A 41 -4.33 12.00 14.68
N SER A 42 -3.89 11.90 15.94
CA SER A 42 -3.61 10.59 16.50
C SER A 42 -4.86 9.70 16.50
N ILE A 43 -4.71 8.47 16.03
CA ILE A 43 -5.81 7.51 15.84
C ILE A 43 -6.06 6.74 17.14
N SER A 44 -7.31 6.57 17.54
CA SER A 44 -7.65 5.70 18.67
C SER A 44 -7.42 4.24 18.27
N ARG A 45 -6.74 3.45 19.11
CA ARG A 45 -6.56 1.99 18.88
C ARG A 45 -7.89 1.22 18.75
N LYS A 46 -9.00 1.82 19.18
CA LYS A 46 -10.35 1.23 19.04
C LYS A 46 -11.00 1.58 17.71
N ASP A 47 -10.45 2.55 16.98
CA ASP A 47 -10.98 3.01 15.70
C ASP A 47 -10.35 2.22 14.55
N LYS A 48 -10.84 1.00 14.35
CA LYS A 48 -10.38 0.10 13.28
C LYS A 48 -10.73 0.58 11.88
N MET A 49 -11.64 1.53 11.74
CA MET A 49 -11.98 2.12 10.43
C MET A 49 -10.91 3.10 9.95
N SER A 50 -10.25 3.79 10.89
CA SER A 50 -9.17 4.72 10.55
C SER A 50 -7.80 4.04 10.47
N PHE A 51 -7.59 2.97 11.24
CA PHE A 51 -6.38 2.15 11.20
C PHE A 51 -6.62 0.81 11.92
N ASP A 52 -6.44 -0.30 11.22
CA ASP A 52 -6.63 -1.63 11.79
C ASP A 52 -5.27 -2.27 12.17
N GLU A 53 -4.94 -2.27 13.47
CA GLU A 53 -3.71 -2.88 13.98
C GLU A 53 -3.65 -4.40 13.73
N ASP A 54 -4.79 -5.09 13.61
CA ASP A 54 -4.81 -6.52 13.32
C ASP A 54 -4.33 -6.76 11.88
N VAL A 55 -4.80 -5.93 10.92
CA VAL A 55 -4.31 -5.95 9.53
C VAL A 55 -2.82 -5.65 9.48
N PHE A 56 -2.40 -4.58 10.17
CA PHE A 56 -0.98 -4.22 10.28
C PHE A 56 -0.12 -5.40 10.73
N ASN A 57 -0.52 -6.08 11.80
CA ASN A 57 0.20 -7.22 12.36
C ASN A 57 0.21 -8.43 11.41
N ILE A 58 -0.88 -8.67 10.68
CA ILE A 58 -0.96 -9.72 9.68
C ILE A 58 0.01 -9.43 8.52
N ILE A 59 -0.02 -8.23 7.95
CA ILE A 59 0.88 -7.84 6.85
C ILE A 59 2.35 -7.94 7.29
N ARG A 60 2.67 -7.44 8.48
CA ARG A 60 4.01 -7.52 9.06
C ARG A 60 4.52 -8.95 9.22
N LYS A 61 3.63 -9.88 9.58
CA LYS A 61 3.95 -11.31 9.73
C LYS A 61 4.09 -12.02 8.39
N LEU A 62 3.21 -11.75 7.44
CA LEU A 62 3.16 -12.40 6.13
C LEU A 62 4.24 -11.89 5.18
N LYS A 63 4.60 -10.60 5.27
CA LYS A 63 5.53 -9.91 4.38
C LYS A 63 5.21 -10.17 2.90
N PRO A 64 3.99 -9.84 2.44
CA PRO A 64 3.59 -10.09 1.06
C PRO A 64 4.53 -9.32 0.12
N LYS A 65 4.90 -9.95 -0.99
CA LYS A 65 5.78 -9.32 -1.98
C LYS A 65 5.12 -8.10 -2.61
N ASN A 66 5.92 -7.06 -2.89
CA ASN A 66 5.46 -5.86 -3.58
C ASN A 66 4.34 -5.08 -2.83
N ILE A 67 4.08 -5.43 -1.58
CA ILE A 67 3.25 -4.66 -0.66
C ILE A 67 4.13 -4.17 0.49
N TYR A 68 4.03 -2.89 0.74
CA TYR A 68 4.82 -2.22 1.74
C TYR A 68 4.53 -2.75 3.15
N THR A 69 5.57 -3.21 3.80
CA THR A 69 5.45 -3.70 5.18
C THR A 69 5.82 -2.58 6.13
N LEU A 70 4.86 -2.18 6.94
CA LEU A 70 5.06 -1.20 7.99
C LEU A 70 5.97 -1.77 9.09
N GLY A 71 6.81 -0.91 9.66
CA GLY A 71 7.75 -1.27 10.73
C GLY A 71 7.13 -1.15 12.13
N ASP A 72 7.66 -0.26 12.96
CA ASP A 72 7.19 -0.12 14.34
C ASP A 72 6.09 0.95 14.44
N LEU A 73 5.03 0.63 15.21
CA LEU A 73 4.00 1.59 15.59
C LEU A 73 4.46 2.45 16.75
N TYR A 74 4.09 3.71 16.70
CA TYR A 74 4.35 4.67 17.76
C TYR A 74 3.05 5.17 18.39
N TYR A 75 3.03 5.20 19.70
CA TYR A 75 1.86 5.49 20.51
C TYR A 75 2.06 6.70 21.41
N ASN A 76 0.96 7.24 21.92
CA ASN A 76 1.00 8.14 23.07
C ASN A 76 1.43 7.38 24.36
N LYS A 77 1.73 8.12 25.42
CA LYS A 77 2.22 7.53 26.70
C LYS A 77 1.27 6.49 27.33
N SER A 78 -0.03 6.65 27.14
CA SER A 78 -1.04 5.72 27.66
C SER A 78 -1.30 4.51 26.76
N LEU A 79 -0.65 4.42 25.61
CA LEU A 79 -0.85 3.40 24.56
C LEU A 79 -2.30 3.29 24.07
N THR A 80 -3.07 4.35 24.17
CA THR A 80 -4.48 4.38 23.73
C THR A 80 -4.67 4.95 22.33
N ARG A 81 -3.64 5.64 21.81
CA ARG A 81 -3.67 6.29 20.50
C ARG A 81 -2.39 6.03 19.73
N ILE A 82 -2.54 5.76 18.45
CA ILE A 82 -1.44 5.65 17.49
C ILE A 82 -1.10 7.05 17.01
N LEU A 83 0.18 7.38 17.03
CA LEU A 83 0.72 8.66 16.56
C LEU A 83 1.28 8.56 15.15
N GLY A 84 1.73 7.38 14.76
CA GLY A 84 2.36 7.12 13.48
C GLY A 84 3.11 5.80 13.45
N TYR A 85 3.89 5.59 12.42
CA TYR A 85 4.70 4.38 12.26
C TYR A 85 6.02 4.66 11.53
N LEU A 86 6.97 3.77 11.76
CA LEU A 86 8.24 3.71 11.02
C LEU A 86 8.15 2.64 9.94
N SER A 87 8.87 2.82 8.84
CA SER A 87 8.94 1.86 7.75
C SER A 87 10.20 2.07 6.92
N GLU A 88 10.49 1.17 6.00
CA GLU A 88 11.61 1.34 5.08
C GLU A 88 11.35 2.53 4.14
N TYR A 89 12.41 3.25 3.76
CA TYR A 89 12.32 4.30 2.75
C TYR A 89 12.54 3.73 1.36
N TYR A 90 11.61 4.02 0.45
CA TYR A 90 11.75 3.73 -0.98
C TYR A 90 11.79 5.04 -1.74
N SER A 91 12.87 5.28 -2.46
CA SER A 91 12.92 6.40 -3.41
C SER A 91 12.00 6.11 -4.59
N LYS A 92 11.18 7.09 -4.93
CA LYS A 92 10.41 7.05 -6.17
C LYS A 92 11.34 7.48 -7.31
N GLU A 93 11.51 6.61 -8.30
CA GLU A 93 12.25 6.92 -9.52
C GLU A 93 11.27 7.28 -10.63
N ASP A 94 11.68 8.17 -11.53
CA ASP A 94 10.87 8.52 -12.71
C ASP A 94 11.02 7.43 -13.79
N ILE A 95 10.45 6.26 -13.49
CA ILE A 95 10.50 5.08 -14.37
C ILE A 95 9.16 4.95 -15.08
N ASN A 96 9.23 4.80 -16.39
CA ASN A 96 8.07 4.47 -17.21
C ASN A 96 7.94 2.93 -17.30
N ILE A 97 6.82 2.39 -16.87
CA ILE A 97 6.57 0.93 -16.89
C ILE A 97 6.75 0.31 -18.27
N LEU A 98 6.53 1.08 -19.35
CA LEU A 98 6.70 0.61 -20.73
C LEU A 98 8.18 0.46 -21.14
N THR A 99 9.08 1.07 -20.41
CA THR A 99 10.53 0.92 -20.64
C THR A 99 11.13 -0.20 -19.82
N MET A 100 10.36 -0.77 -18.89
CA MET A 100 10.77 -1.94 -18.13
C MET A 100 10.76 -3.19 -19.02
N PRO A 101 11.69 -4.14 -18.80
CA PRO A 101 11.62 -5.44 -19.46
C PRO A 101 10.27 -6.11 -19.21
N VAL A 102 9.68 -6.70 -20.26
CA VAL A 102 8.35 -7.33 -20.18
C VAL A 102 8.32 -8.42 -19.11
N ASP A 103 9.34 -9.26 -19.07
CA ASP A 103 9.44 -10.35 -18.08
C ASP A 103 9.46 -9.78 -16.65
N TYR A 104 10.21 -8.72 -16.42
CA TYR A 104 10.29 -8.06 -15.12
C TYR A 104 8.94 -7.45 -14.69
N THR A 105 8.25 -6.79 -15.62
CA THR A 105 6.92 -6.23 -15.36
C THR A 105 5.92 -7.34 -15.04
N PHE A 106 5.96 -8.43 -15.80
CA PHE A 106 5.11 -9.59 -15.60
C PHE A 106 5.36 -10.27 -14.26
N ASP A 107 6.61 -10.47 -13.86
CA ASP A 107 6.97 -11.06 -12.57
C ASP A 107 6.48 -10.22 -11.38
N ASN A 108 6.60 -8.89 -11.49
CA ASN A 108 6.06 -7.99 -10.47
C ASN A 108 4.54 -8.06 -10.38
N LEU A 109 3.85 -8.13 -11.53
CA LEU A 109 2.41 -8.27 -11.60
C LEU A 109 1.94 -9.59 -10.99
N CYS A 110 2.59 -10.70 -11.30
CA CYS A 110 2.32 -12.00 -10.70
C CYS A 110 2.53 -11.97 -9.17
N SER A 111 3.62 -11.35 -8.71
CA SER A 111 3.90 -11.21 -7.28
C SER A 111 2.86 -10.37 -6.54
N LEU A 112 2.36 -9.30 -7.16
CA LEU A 112 1.26 -8.49 -6.62
C LEU A 112 -0.05 -9.28 -6.60
N TYR A 113 -0.37 -9.99 -7.68
CA TYR A 113 -1.55 -10.86 -7.72
C TYR A 113 -1.53 -11.88 -6.58
N ASP A 114 -0.41 -12.58 -6.41
CA ASP A 114 -0.25 -13.57 -5.32
C ASP A 114 -0.41 -12.91 -3.94
N SER A 115 0.10 -11.70 -3.77
CA SER A 115 -0.02 -10.95 -2.51
C SER A 115 -1.46 -10.51 -2.25
N PHE A 116 -2.19 -10.08 -3.26
CA PHE A 116 -3.62 -9.73 -3.15
C PHE A 116 -4.48 -10.96 -2.82
N VAL A 117 -4.18 -12.10 -3.45
CA VAL A 117 -4.82 -13.37 -3.12
C VAL A 117 -4.50 -13.79 -1.69
N LEU A 118 -3.23 -13.72 -1.29
CA LEU A 118 -2.80 -14.05 0.07
C LEU A 118 -3.52 -13.21 1.13
N LEU A 119 -3.60 -11.90 0.96
CA LEU A 119 -4.30 -11.02 1.89
C LEU A 119 -5.81 -11.32 1.94
N SER A 120 -6.41 -11.69 0.82
CA SER A 120 -7.82 -12.09 0.76
C SER A 120 -8.12 -13.35 1.60
N GLU A 121 -7.15 -14.27 1.73
CA GLU A 121 -7.30 -15.44 2.60
C GLU A 121 -7.40 -15.10 4.09
N TYR A 122 -6.95 -13.91 4.48
CA TYR A 122 -7.10 -13.35 5.83
C TYR A 122 -8.27 -12.38 5.96
N ASN A 123 -9.19 -12.39 5.00
CA ASN A 123 -10.33 -11.46 4.89
C ASN A 123 -9.90 -9.98 4.82
N ILE A 124 -8.69 -9.69 4.39
CA ILE A 124 -8.21 -8.32 4.25
C ILE A 124 -8.70 -7.74 2.93
N ARG A 125 -9.49 -6.68 3.04
CA ARG A 125 -9.87 -5.83 1.92
C ARG A 125 -8.78 -4.79 1.69
N ILE A 126 -8.21 -4.83 0.51
CA ILE A 126 -7.24 -3.84 0.05
C ILE A 126 -8.03 -2.62 -0.42
N SER A 127 -7.71 -1.47 0.08
CA SER A 127 -8.38 -0.21 -0.27
C SER A 127 -7.34 0.85 -0.62
N ASP A 128 -7.81 1.95 -1.18
CA ASP A 128 -6.97 3.07 -1.63
C ASP A 128 -5.87 2.67 -2.63
N THR A 129 -6.21 1.71 -3.50
CA THR A 129 -5.34 1.21 -4.55
C THR A 129 -5.30 2.22 -5.70
N CYS A 130 -4.41 3.21 -5.60
CA CYS A 130 -4.30 4.29 -6.58
C CYS A 130 -2.84 4.46 -7.05
N PRO A 131 -2.60 5.06 -8.24
CA PRO A 131 -1.25 5.23 -8.78
C PRO A 131 -0.30 6.04 -7.89
N GLN A 132 -0.83 6.94 -7.06
CA GLN A 132 -0.05 7.74 -6.10
C GLN A 132 0.57 6.86 -5.02
N ASN A 133 -0.10 5.75 -4.69
CA ASN A 133 0.34 4.78 -3.69
C ASN A 133 1.22 3.68 -4.31
N VAL A 134 1.80 3.91 -5.49
CA VAL A 134 2.71 2.97 -6.15
C VAL A 134 4.07 3.59 -6.34
N ILE A 135 5.09 2.88 -5.88
CA ILE A 135 6.48 3.19 -6.17
C ILE A 135 6.98 2.28 -7.29
N LEU A 136 7.47 2.91 -8.35
CA LEU A 136 8.19 2.25 -9.44
C LEU A 136 9.67 2.59 -9.30
N ASN A 137 10.51 1.58 -9.22
CA ASN A 137 11.96 1.75 -9.22
C ASN A 137 12.63 0.51 -9.82
N ASN A 138 13.96 0.51 -9.89
CA ASN A 138 14.73 -0.61 -10.45
C ASN A 138 14.56 -1.93 -9.66
N ASN A 139 14.02 -1.88 -8.44
CA ASN A 139 13.76 -3.05 -7.61
C ASN A 139 12.35 -3.62 -7.82
N GLY A 140 11.47 -2.90 -8.53
CA GLY A 140 10.13 -3.39 -8.84
C GLY A 140 9.01 -2.38 -8.68
N ILE A 141 7.82 -2.93 -8.60
CA ILE A 141 6.56 -2.23 -8.36
C ILE A 141 6.15 -2.53 -6.92
N THR A 142 6.04 -1.50 -6.08
CA THR A 142 5.65 -1.67 -4.67
C THR A 142 4.45 -0.79 -4.37
N ILE A 143 3.39 -1.38 -3.81
CA ILE A 143 2.24 -0.63 -3.29
C ILE A 143 2.58 -0.18 -1.87
N ILE A 144 2.45 1.12 -1.65
CA ILE A 144 2.65 1.78 -0.35
C ILE A 144 1.30 2.23 0.22
N ASP A 145 1.34 2.82 1.42
CA ASP A 145 0.18 3.40 2.10
C ASP A 145 -0.94 2.39 2.40
N THR A 146 -0.58 1.33 3.13
CA THR A 146 -1.48 0.23 3.50
C THR A 146 -2.36 0.55 4.72
N ASP A 147 -2.43 1.81 5.13
CA ASP A 147 -3.11 2.27 6.36
C ASP A 147 -4.61 1.98 6.35
N PHE A 148 -5.22 2.01 5.17
CA PHE A 148 -6.67 1.85 4.99
C PHE A 148 -7.11 0.41 4.67
N TYR A 149 -6.19 -0.54 4.72
CA TYR A 149 -6.57 -1.94 4.60
C TYR A 149 -7.33 -2.37 5.85
N TYR A 150 -8.40 -3.13 5.69
CA TYR A 150 -9.24 -3.55 6.81
C TYR A 150 -9.71 -5.00 6.68
N ILE A 151 -10.07 -5.61 7.83
CA ILE A 151 -10.69 -6.94 7.83
C ILE A 151 -12.17 -6.77 7.52
N ASP A 152 -12.61 -7.32 6.38
CA ASP A 152 -14.03 -7.36 6.02
C ASP A 152 -14.67 -8.63 6.59
N ALA A 153 -15.28 -8.47 7.76
CA ALA A 153 -15.97 -9.56 8.44
C ALA A 153 -17.35 -9.89 7.84
N ASN A 154 -17.87 -9.03 6.95
CA ASN A 154 -19.22 -9.17 6.39
C ASN A 154 -19.23 -9.89 5.05
N SER A 155 -18.10 -9.92 4.35
CA SER A 155 -17.95 -10.57 3.04
C SER A 155 -17.28 -11.93 3.17
N ASN A 156 -17.62 -12.84 2.26
CA ASN A 156 -16.88 -14.10 2.17
C ASN A 156 -15.56 -13.90 1.42
N LYS A 157 -14.61 -14.81 1.64
CA LYS A 157 -13.24 -14.75 1.04
C LYS A 157 -13.26 -14.62 -0.48
N LEU A 158 -14.19 -15.29 -1.15
CA LEU A 158 -14.28 -15.22 -2.61
C LEU A 158 -14.69 -13.81 -3.09
N ALA A 159 -15.64 -13.18 -2.39
CA ALA A 159 -16.05 -11.81 -2.70
C ALA A 159 -14.90 -10.81 -2.47
N ILE A 160 -14.19 -10.95 -1.34
CA ILE A 160 -13.01 -10.13 -1.03
C ILE A 160 -11.92 -10.32 -2.10
N LYS A 161 -11.61 -11.58 -2.45
CA LYS A 161 -10.64 -11.90 -3.49
C LYS A 161 -11.01 -11.28 -4.83
N LYS A 162 -12.26 -11.43 -5.28
CA LYS A 162 -12.73 -10.83 -6.53
C LYS A 162 -12.57 -9.30 -6.52
N SER A 163 -12.95 -8.66 -5.43
CA SER A 163 -12.84 -7.20 -5.30
C SER A 163 -11.38 -6.75 -5.28
N ASN A 164 -10.51 -7.40 -4.53
CA ASN A 164 -9.09 -7.07 -4.49
C ASN A 164 -8.41 -7.24 -5.86
N ILE A 165 -8.74 -8.33 -6.60
CA ILE A 165 -8.19 -8.56 -7.94
C ILE A 165 -8.73 -7.54 -8.94
N TYR A 166 -9.98 -7.12 -8.82
CA TYR A 166 -10.55 -6.06 -9.64
C TYR A 166 -9.77 -4.74 -9.44
N ASP A 167 -9.55 -4.32 -8.20
CA ASP A 167 -8.81 -3.10 -7.89
C ASP A 167 -7.36 -3.15 -8.38
N LEU A 168 -6.73 -4.34 -8.32
CA LEU A 168 -5.41 -4.53 -8.90
C LEU A 168 -5.43 -4.32 -10.43
N GLY A 169 -6.45 -4.81 -11.12
CA GLY A 169 -6.66 -4.61 -12.56
C GLY A 169 -6.82 -3.13 -12.91
N GLU A 170 -7.64 -2.40 -12.17
CA GLU A 170 -7.80 -0.95 -12.33
C GLU A 170 -6.48 -0.20 -12.12
N LEU A 171 -5.75 -0.52 -11.06
CA LEU A 171 -4.45 0.09 -10.77
C LEU A 171 -3.47 -0.09 -11.93
N PHE A 172 -3.36 -1.32 -12.45
CA PHE A 172 -2.46 -1.59 -13.58
C PHE A 172 -2.91 -0.89 -14.86
N SER A 173 -4.19 -0.84 -15.14
CA SER A 173 -4.75 -0.09 -16.26
C SER A 173 -4.33 1.38 -16.18
N TRP A 174 -4.42 1.98 -15.01
CA TRP A 174 -4.01 3.36 -14.77
C TRP A 174 -2.50 3.58 -14.95
N ILE A 175 -1.66 2.74 -14.36
CA ILE A 175 -0.20 2.83 -14.47
C ILE A 175 0.22 2.70 -15.94
N TYR A 176 -0.31 1.71 -16.62
CA TYR A 176 0.00 1.45 -18.02
C TYR A 176 -0.40 2.61 -18.93
N MET A 177 -1.58 3.15 -18.71
CA MET A 177 -2.11 4.27 -19.49
C MET A 177 -1.33 5.57 -19.32
N ASN A 178 -0.95 5.88 -18.06
CA ASN A 178 -0.11 7.03 -17.80
C ASN A 178 1.29 6.89 -18.44
N SER A 179 1.78 5.66 -18.54
CA SER A 179 3.05 5.35 -19.19
C SER A 179 3.01 5.51 -20.70
N LEU A 180 1.89 5.22 -21.34
CA LEU A 180 1.73 5.35 -22.80
C LEU A 180 1.73 6.79 -23.30
N LYS A 181 1.47 7.77 -22.41
CA LYS A 181 1.21 9.17 -22.82
C LYS A 181 0.18 9.27 -23.96
N GLU A 182 -0.70 8.28 -24.05
CA GLU A 182 -1.68 8.16 -25.14
C GLU A 182 -2.82 9.15 -24.93
N THR A 183 -3.04 9.99 -25.89
CA THR A 183 -4.11 11.00 -25.90
C THR A 183 -5.40 10.50 -26.55
N ASP A 184 -5.32 9.40 -27.31
CA ASP A 184 -6.48 8.82 -27.97
C ASP A 184 -7.35 8.03 -26.98
N PHE A 185 -8.50 8.59 -26.64
CA PHE A 185 -9.45 8.00 -25.69
C PHE A 185 -9.93 6.60 -26.12
N ASN A 186 -10.13 6.35 -27.41
CA ASN A 186 -10.61 5.05 -27.88
C ASN A 186 -9.57 3.94 -27.72
N LYS A 187 -8.30 4.25 -27.97
CA LYS A 187 -7.20 3.31 -27.73
C LYS A 187 -7.03 3.03 -26.24
N ARG A 188 -7.18 4.07 -25.41
CA ARG A 188 -7.17 3.94 -23.95
C ARG A 188 -8.25 2.97 -23.48
N SER A 189 -9.51 3.21 -23.88
CA SER A 189 -10.65 2.37 -23.49
C SER A 189 -10.46 0.91 -23.92
N ALA A 190 -10.05 0.68 -25.18
CA ALA A 190 -9.79 -0.65 -25.69
C ALA A 190 -8.65 -1.39 -24.94
N MET A 191 -7.71 -0.66 -24.39
CA MET A 191 -6.58 -1.20 -23.64
C MET A 191 -6.96 -1.55 -22.20
N ILE A 192 -7.74 -0.68 -21.54
CA ILE A 192 -8.36 -0.95 -20.24
C ILE A 192 -9.17 -2.25 -20.31
N ASP A 193 -10.06 -2.37 -21.28
CA ASP A 193 -10.88 -3.57 -21.50
C ASP A 193 -10.04 -4.84 -21.66
N LYS A 194 -8.88 -4.75 -22.29
CA LYS A 194 -7.97 -5.90 -22.45
C LYS A 194 -7.30 -6.27 -21.14
N ILE A 195 -6.82 -5.28 -20.38
CA ILE A 195 -6.13 -5.50 -19.12
C ILE A 195 -7.12 -6.03 -18.09
N GLU A 196 -8.30 -5.43 -17.96
CA GLU A 196 -9.34 -5.90 -17.05
C GLU A 196 -9.72 -7.37 -17.32
N LYS A 197 -9.81 -7.78 -18.59
CA LYS A 197 -10.08 -9.17 -18.96
C LYS A 197 -9.00 -10.15 -18.52
N LEU A 198 -7.76 -9.71 -18.31
CA LEU A 198 -6.70 -10.56 -17.78
C LEU A 198 -6.89 -10.87 -16.29
N PHE A 199 -7.57 -9.98 -15.55
CA PHE A 199 -7.80 -10.09 -14.12
C PHE A 199 -9.19 -10.64 -13.76
N ILE A 200 -10.14 -10.63 -14.70
CA ILE A 200 -11.45 -11.27 -14.48
C ILE A 200 -11.22 -12.79 -14.52
N PRO A 201 -11.48 -13.52 -13.44
CA PRO A 201 -11.39 -14.98 -13.48
C PRO A 201 -12.36 -15.50 -14.55
N ILE A 202 -11.83 -16.19 -15.55
CA ILE A 202 -12.63 -16.99 -16.48
C ILE A 202 -13.16 -18.14 -15.64
N GLY A 203 -14.37 -18.00 -15.14
CA GLY A 203 -14.98 -19.03 -14.30
C GLY A 203 -16.07 -18.48 -13.42
N THR A 204 -17.23 -18.32 -13.99
CA THR A 204 -18.53 -18.41 -13.27
C THR A 204 -18.83 -19.86 -13.01
#